data_93cc84952ac788df0dff4d8929439211
#
_entry.id   93cc84952ac788df0dff4d8929439211
#
_cell.length_a   1.000
_cell.length_b   1.000
_cell.length_c   1.000
_cell.angle_alpha   90.00
_cell.angle_beta   90.00
_cell.angle_gamma   90.00
#
_symmetry.space_group_name_H-M   'P 1'
#
loop_
_entity.id
_entity.type
_entity.pdbx_description
1 polymer ?
#
loop_
_entity_poly.entity_id
_entity_poly.type
_entity_poly.pdbx_seq_one_letter_code
_entity_poly.pdbx_strand_id
1 'polypeptide(L)'
;METKGRKEILKRHGMRVTDCRLDVLDLFINRKQALSQKDLEENLTAYDRVTLYRTLHSFIDSGVLHKIPNDNGIASYGVCFDTCSPESHQHDHVHFKCTACGQLECIEEHIHLPAISLPRDYKMGAVDIIVNGVCGTCTAG
;
A
#
# COMPACT_ATOMS: atom_id res chain seq x y z
N MET A 1 10.29 13.58 1.70
CA MET A 1 10.38 13.14 3.10
C MET A 1 11.81 12.78 3.45
N GLU A 2 12.23 13.14 4.62
CA GLU A 2 13.61 12.93 5.05
C GLU A 2 13.90 11.48 5.38
N THR A 3 15.17 11.10 5.23
CA THR A 3 15.65 9.74 5.52
C THR A 3 15.28 9.31 6.94
N LYS A 4 15.28 10.26 7.87
CA LYS A 4 14.97 9.98 9.28
C LYS A 4 13.57 9.39 9.44
N GLY A 5 12.57 9.95 8.75
CA GLY A 5 11.21 9.44 8.83
C GLY A 5 11.08 8.02 8.31
N ARG A 6 11.79 7.70 7.24
CA ARG A 6 11.79 6.35 6.67
C ARG A 6 12.42 5.34 7.63
N LYS A 7 13.53 5.70 8.25
CA LYS A 7 14.18 4.85 9.23
C LYS A 7 13.25 4.56 10.42
N GLU A 8 12.51 5.56 10.87
CA GLU A 8 11.58 5.41 11.97
C GLU A 8 10.44 4.45 11.62
N ILE A 9 9.93 4.50 10.38
CA ILE A 9 8.91 3.58 9.91
C ILE A 9 9.43 2.14 9.98
N LEU A 10 10.64 1.89 9.49
CA LEU A 10 11.24 0.57 9.52
C LEU A 10 11.42 0.07 10.95
N LYS A 11 11.96 0.91 11.84
CA LYS A 11 12.17 0.55 13.23
C LYS A 11 10.87 0.26 13.97
N ARG A 12 9.84 1.05 13.71
CA ARG A 12 8.52 0.86 14.32
C ARG A 12 7.91 -0.49 13.93
N HIS A 13 8.22 -0.98 12.75
CA HIS A 13 7.75 -2.28 12.26
C HIS A 13 8.75 -3.42 12.52
N GLY A 14 9.78 -3.17 13.34
CA GLY A 14 10.75 -4.19 13.70
C GLY A 14 11.69 -4.61 12.59
N MET A 15 11.87 -3.76 11.59
CA MET A 15 12.70 -4.05 10.43
C MET A 15 14.07 -3.40 10.52
N ARG A 16 15.10 -4.15 10.11
CA ARG A 16 16.44 -3.60 10.03
C ARG A 16 16.54 -2.61 8.87
N VAL A 17 17.25 -1.52 9.08
CA VAL A 17 17.46 -0.50 8.06
C VAL A 17 18.50 -0.98 7.05
N THR A 18 18.15 -1.03 5.78
CA THR A 18 19.05 -1.34 4.67
C THR A 18 18.81 -0.34 3.55
N ASP A 19 19.80 -0.16 2.68
CA ASP A 19 19.68 0.77 1.56
C ASP A 19 18.50 0.40 0.65
N CYS A 20 18.35 -0.88 0.35
CA CYS A 20 17.25 -1.33 -0.51
C CYS A 20 15.89 -1.02 0.12
N ARG A 21 15.74 -1.28 1.41
CA ARG A 21 14.48 -0.99 2.11
C ARG A 21 14.17 0.50 2.11
N LEU A 22 15.18 1.33 2.33
CA LEU A 22 14.99 2.78 2.29
C LEU A 22 14.59 3.26 0.90
N ASP A 23 15.23 2.75 -0.13
CA ASP A 23 14.95 3.16 -1.51
C ASP A 23 13.56 2.71 -1.95
N VAL A 24 13.15 1.49 -1.61
CA VAL A 24 11.80 1.00 -1.92
C VAL A 24 10.75 1.83 -1.19
N LEU A 25 10.94 2.04 0.10
CA LEU A 25 9.99 2.82 0.90
C LEU A 25 9.88 4.26 0.39
N ASP A 26 11.01 4.85 0.02
CA ASP A 26 11.06 6.19 -0.54
C ASP A 26 10.24 6.31 -1.82
N LEU A 27 10.33 5.32 -2.69
CA LEU A 27 9.57 5.32 -3.93
C LEU A 27 8.07 5.32 -3.66
N PHE A 28 7.60 4.49 -2.74
CA PHE A 28 6.19 4.46 -2.36
C PHE A 28 5.72 5.78 -1.76
N ILE A 29 6.50 6.35 -0.86
CA ILE A 29 6.14 7.60 -0.18
C ILE A 29 6.08 8.76 -1.17
N ASN A 30 7.07 8.86 -2.06
CA ASN A 30 7.15 9.98 -3.00
C ASN A 30 6.11 9.90 -4.11
N ARG A 31 5.75 8.71 -4.54
CA ARG A 31 4.77 8.54 -5.61
C ARG A 31 3.34 8.71 -5.13
N LYS A 32 3.08 8.43 -3.85
CA LYS A 32 1.75 8.51 -3.23
C LYS A 32 0.67 7.75 -4.01
N GLN A 33 1.05 6.68 -4.67
CA GLN A 33 0.15 5.82 -5.43
C GLN A 33 0.57 4.37 -5.28
N ALA A 34 -0.33 3.47 -5.65
CA ALA A 34 -0.01 2.05 -5.61
C ALA A 34 1.05 1.73 -6.67
N LEU A 35 1.97 0.86 -6.31
CA LEU A 35 3.03 0.42 -7.20
C LEU A 35 3.04 -1.10 -7.27
N SER A 36 3.38 -1.64 -8.44
CA SER A 36 3.53 -3.07 -8.66
C SER A 36 5.00 -3.48 -8.54
N GLN A 37 5.26 -4.78 -8.55
CA GLN A 37 6.63 -5.31 -8.62
C GLN A 37 7.36 -4.75 -9.84
N LYS A 38 6.68 -4.69 -10.98
CA LYS A 38 7.26 -4.18 -12.22
C LYS A 38 7.67 -2.72 -12.08
N ASP A 39 6.85 -1.91 -11.41
CA ASP A 39 7.19 -0.51 -11.16
C ASP A 39 8.47 -0.39 -10.35
N LEU A 40 8.67 -1.25 -9.37
CA LEU A 40 9.91 -1.26 -8.58
C LEU A 40 11.11 -1.62 -9.45
N GLU A 41 10.97 -2.62 -10.30
CA GLU A 41 12.06 -3.07 -11.18
C GLU A 41 12.45 -1.97 -12.17
N GLU A 42 11.49 -1.24 -12.69
CA GLU A 42 11.74 -0.16 -13.64
C GLU A 42 12.38 1.08 -13.00
N ASN A 43 12.09 1.35 -11.74
CA ASN A 43 12.56 2.56 -11.05
C ASN A 43 13.78 2.32 -10.17
N LEU A 44 14.06 1.09 -9.78
CA LEU A 44 15.17 0.74 -8.88
C LEU A 44 16.11 -0.25 -9.56
N THR A 45 16.74 0.20 -10.64
CA THR A 45 17.59 -0.65 -11.48
C THR A 45 18.89 -1.09 -10.82
N ALA A 46 19.26 -0.47 -9.70
CA ALA A 46 20.45 -0.87 -8.93
C ALA A 46 20.30 -2.21 -8.21
N TYR A 47 19.07 -2.69 -8.08
CA TYR A 47 18.77 -3.93 -7.37
C TYR A 47 18.19 -4.95 -8.34
N ASP A 48 18.45 -6.23 -8.09
CA ASP A 48 17.90 -7.27 -8.93
C ASP A 48 16.45 -7.60 -8.54
N ARG A 49 15.79 -8.35 -9.42
CA ARG A 49 14.37 -8.71 -9.23
C ARG A 49 14.13 -9.46 -7.91
N VAL A 50 15.02 -10.39 -7.58
CA VAL A 50 14.86 -11.21 -6.37
C VAL A 50 14.98 -10.34 -5.12
N THR A 51 15.93 -9.41 -5.09
CA THR A 51 16.13 -8.51 -3.96
C THR A 51 14.91 -7.61 -3.77
N LEU A 52 14.38 -7.05 -4.85
CA LEU A 52 13.18 -6.20 -4.79
C LEU A 52 11.96 -7.01 -4.35
N TYR A 53 11.79 -8.22 -4.87
CA TYR A 53 10.71 -9.10 -4.48
C TYR A 53 10.74 -9.42 -2.99
N ARG A 54 11.91 -9.80 -2.47
CA ARG A 54 12.07 -10.11 -1.04
C ARG A 54 11.80 -8.89 -0.17
N THR A 55 12.26 -7.72 -0.59
CA THR A 55 12.05 -6.49 0.14
C THR A 55 10.55 -6.13 0.19
N LEU A 56 9.88 -6.24 -0.96
CA LEU A 56 8.44 -5.98 -1.06
C LEU A 56 7.66 -6.90 -0.13
N HIS A 57 7.94 -8.21 -0.16
CA HIS A 57 7.23 -9.17 0.67
C HIS A 57 7.56 -9.02 2.16
N SER A 58 8.79 -8.63 2.50
CA SER A 58 9.14 -8.29 3.88
C SER A 58 8.28 -7.12 4.40
N PHE A 59 8.05 -6.13 3.55
CA PHE A 59 7.20 -4.99 3.91
C PHE A 59 5.74 -5.41 4.10
N ILE A 60 5.25 -6.31 3.27
CA ILE A 60 3.87 -6.81 3.41
C ILE A 60 3.74 -7.60 4.71
N ASP A 61 4.67 -8.49 4.98
CA ASP A 61 4.66 -9.32 6.19
C ASP A 61 4.77 -8.48 7.45
N SER A 62 5.48 -7.37 7.40
CA SER A 62 5.69 -6.47 8.55
C SER A 62 4.59 -5.44 8.72
N GLY A 63 3.66 -5.34 7.77
CA GLY A 63 2.57 -4.36 7.83
C GLY A 63 2.94 -2.97 7.34
N VAL A 64 4.12 -2.78 6.75
CA VAL A 64 4.53 -1.50 6.16
C VAL A 64 3.74 -1.23 4.87
N LEU A 65 3.57 -2.27 4.07
CA LEU A 65 2.79 -2.21 2.84
C LEU A 65 1.64 -3.19 2.91
N HIS A 66 0.60 -2.91 2.16
CA HIS A 66 -0.48 -3.86 1.97
C HIS A 66 -0.79 -4.01 0.48
N LYS A 67 -1.35 -5.17 0.14
CA LYS A 67 -1.80 -5.42 -1.21
C LYS A 67 -3.11 -4.68 -1.46
N ILE A 68 -3.19 -3.99 -2.59
CA ILE A 68 -4.38 -3.26 -2.99
C ILE A 68 -5.07 -4.06 -4.09
N PRO A 69 -6.36 -4.41 -3.92
CA PRO A 69 -7.08 -5.12 -4.96
C PRO A 69 -7.11 -4.32 -6.25
N ASN A 70 -6.91 -5.00 -7.37
CA ASN A 70 -6.90 -4.36 -8.67
C ASN A 70 -7.59 -5.27 -9.68
N ASP A 71 -8.47 -4.69 -10.48
CA ASP A 71 -9.28 -5.42 -11.44
C ASP A 71 -8.54 -5.79 -12.73
N ASN A 72 -7.32 -5.28 -12.94
CA ASN A 72 -6.52 -5.59 -14.13
C ASN A 72 -5.65 -6.85 -13.98
N GLY A 73 -5.76 -7.54 -12.85
CA GLY A 73 -4.99 -8.77 -12.60
C GLY A 73 -3.55 -8.56 -12.17
N ILE A 74 -3.07 -7.32 -12.09
CA ILE A 74 -1.73 -7.00 -11.65
C ILE A 74 -1.75 -6.62 -10.18
N ALA A 75 -0.97 -7.30 -9.34
CA ALA A 75 -0.90 -6.97 -7.93
C ALA A 75 -0.24 -5.61 -7.73
N SER A 76 -0.89 -4.75 -6.98
CA SER A 76 -0.37 -3.44 -6.60
C SER A 76 -0.32 -3.31 -5.09
N TYR A 77 0.56 -2.47 -4.59
CA TYR A 77 0.82 -2.33 -3.16
C TYR A 77 0.86 -0.86 -2.78
N GLY A 78 0.57 -0.58 -1.53
CA GLY A 78 0.58 0.79 -1.03
C GLY A 78 1.04 0.86 0.41
N VAL A 79 1.50 2.05 0.82
CA VAL A 79 1.93 2.27 2.20
C VAL A 79 0.71 2.34 3.11
N CYS A 80 0.78 1.60 4.23
CA CYS A 80 -0.18 1.76 5.31
C CYS A 80 0.28 2.88 6.20
N PHE A 81 -0.61 3.84 6.41
CA PHE A 81 -0.31 4.94 7.30
C PHE A 81 -0.57 4.54 8.76
N ASP A 82 -0.10 5.31 9.64
CA ASP A 82 0.01 5.30 11.10
C ASP A 82 -0.71 4.24 11.94
N THR A 83 -1.82 3.70 11.52
CA THR A 83 -2.60 2.75 12.31
C THR A 83 -2.32 1.30 12.01
N CYS A 84 -1.52 1.02 11.00
CA CYS A 84 -1.23 -0.35 10.61
C CYS A 84 0.05 -0.86 11.25
N SER A 85 -0.04 -2.02 11.89
CA SER A 85 1.10 -2.76 12.42
C SER A 85 0.87 -4.24 12.11
N PRO A 86 1.89 -5.10 12.23
CA PRO A 86 1.70 -6.54 11.99
C PRO A 86 0.62 -7.16 12.86
N GLU A 87 0.43 -6.59 14.06
CA GLU A 87 -0.49 -7.11 15.06
C GLU A 87 -1.88 -6.49 14.96
N SER A 88 -1.97 -5.26 14.51
CA SER A 88 -3.23 -4.52 14.41
C SER A 88 -3.46 -3.99 13.01
N HIS A 89 -3.00 -4.71 12.01
CA HIS A 89 -3.22 -4.35 10.62
C HIS A 89 -4.71 -4.44 10.32
N GLN A 90 -5.34 -3.29 10.21
CA GLN A 90 -6.77 -3.24 9.91
C GLN A 90 -6.95 -3.29 8.41
N HIS A 91 -7.72 -4.28 7.98
CA HIS A 91 -7.98 -4.50 6.57
C HIS A 91 -9.19 -3.73 6.07
N ASP A 92 -9.69 -2.78 6.86
CA ASP A 92 -10.85 -1.96 6.51
C ASP A 92 -10.43 -0.69 5.78
N HIS A 93 -9.47 -0.82 4.88
CA HIS A 93 -8.98 0.30 4.09
C HIS A 93 -9.92 0.59 2.92
N VAL A 94 -10.17 1.87 2.70
CA VAL A 94 -10.84 2.30 1.50
C VAL A 94 -9.78 2.81 0.53
N HIS A 95 -9.82 2.31 -0.69
CA HIS A 95 -8.92 2.74 -1.75
C HIS A 95 -9.71 3.48 -2.81
N PHE A 96 -9.09 4.48 -3.41
CA PHE A 96 -9.70 5.24 -4.49
C PHE A 96 -8.96 5.00 -5.79
N LYS A 97 -9.70 4.65 -6.84
CA LYS A 97 -9.14 4.46 -8.17
C LYS A 97 -9.69 5.53 -9.10
N CYS A 98 -8.79 6.31 -9.69
CA CYS A 98 -9.18 7.31 -10.67
C CYS A 98 -9.38 6.63 -12.03
N THR A 99 -10.56 6.78 -12.60
CA THR A 99 -10.87 6.19 -13.90
C THR A 99 -10.26 6.98 -15.06
N ALA A 100 -9.83 8.21 -14.80
CA ALA A 100 -9.20 9.06 -15.83
C ALA A 100 -7.70 8.82 -15.95
N CYS A 101 -6.98 8.82 -14.82
CA CYS A 101 -5.50 8.67 -14.86
C CYS A 101 -5.02 7.30 -14.37
N GLY A 102 -5.91 6.48 -13.82
CA GLY A 102 -5.54 5.15 -13.33
C GLY A 102 -4.87 5.13 -11.96
N GLN A 103 -4.69 6.29 -11.33
CA GLN A 103 -4.07 6.38 -10.01
C GLN A 103 -4.89 5.62 -8.98
N LEU A 104 -4.20 4.84 -8.16
CA LEU A 104 -4.81 4.09 -7.08
C LEU A 104 -4.16 4.52 -5.78
N GLU A 105 -4.96 4.96 -4.81
CA GLU A 105 -4.42 5.47 -3.54
C GLU A 105 -5.26 5.00 -2.36
N CYS A 106 -4.63 4.97 -1.19
CA CYS A 106 -5.30 4.64 0.05
C CYS A 106 -5.91 5.91 0.64
N ILE A 107 -7.17 5.85 1.02
CA ILE A 107 -7.86 6.97 1.65
C ILE A 107 -7.67 6.87 3.15
N GLU A 108 -7.04 7.88 3.74
CA GLU A 108 -6.72 7.91 5.17
C GLU A 108 -7.88 8.36 6.06
N GLU A 109 -8.87 9.01 5.49
CA GLU A 109 -9.95 9.57 6.27
C GLU A 109 -10.81 8.49 6.91
N HIS A 110 -11.30 8.78 8.12
CA HIS A 110 -12.20 7.88 8.81
C HIS A 110 -13.51 7.75 8.05
N ILE A 111 -13.76 6.55 7.56
CA ILE A 111 -15.01 6.27 6.86
C ILE A 111 -15.78 5.27 7.71
N HIS A 112 -17.03 5.63 8.02
CA HIS A 112 -17.91 4.72 8.71
C HIS A 112 -18.40 3.67 7.71
N LEU A 113 -17.88 2.46 7.84
CA LEU A 113 -18.33 1.35 7.02
C LEU A 113 -19.67 0.85 7.57
N PRO A 114 -20.63 0.54 6.69
CA PRO A 114 -21.86 -0.09 7.14
C PRO A 114 -21.57 -1.47 7.74
N ALA A 115 -22.38 -1.87 8.70
CA ALA A 115 -22.26 -3.21 9.26
C ALA A 115 -22.53 -4.23 8.16
N ILE A 116 -21.61 -5.16 7.99
CA ILE A 116 -21.74 -6.20 6.97
C ILE A 116 -22.18 -7.48 7.67
N SER A 117 -23.34 -7.99 7.27
CA SER A 117 -23.86 -9.26 7.78
C SER A 117 -23.56 -10.37 6.79
N LEU A 118 -22.89 -11.40 7.26
CA LEU A 118 -22.60 -12.59 6.47
C LEU A 118 -23.58 -13.70 6.78
N PRO A 119 -23.77 -14.66 5.87
CA PRO A 119 -24.56 -15.84 6.16
C PRO A 119 -24.02 -16.59 7.38
N ARG A 120 -24.86 -17.42 8.00
CA ARG A 120 -24.50 -18.22 9.15
C ARG A 120 -23.29 -19.09 8.83
N ASP A 121 -22.37 -19.18 9.78
CA ASP A 121 -21.13 -19.96 9.70
C ASP A 121 -20.05 -19.37 8.77
N TYR A 122 -20.31 -18.21 8.21
CA TYR A 122 -19.27 -17.48 7.46
C TYR A 122 -18.42 -16.65 8.42
N LYS A 123 -17.12 -16.65 8.20
CA LYS A 123 -16.20 -15.83 9.00
C LYS A 123 -15.63 -14.74 8.13
N MET A 124 -15.68 -13.51 8.61
CA MET A 124 -15.09 -12.38 7.90
C MET A 124 -13.59 -12.37 8.13
N GLY A 125 -12.81 -12.39 7.05
CA GLY A 125 -11.36 -12.25 7.13
C GLY A 125 -10.96 -10.79 6.98
N ALA A 126 -11.27 -10.19 5.84
CA ALA A 126 -10.91 -8.81 5.55
C ALA A 126 -12.00 -8.17 4.70
N VAL A 127 -12.09 -6.85 4.75
CA VAL A 127 -12.99 -6.07 3.89
C VAL A 127 -12.14 -5.10 3.07
N ASP A 128 -12.25 -5.21 1.76
CA ASP A 128 -11.58 -4.29 0.85
C ASP A 128 -12.63 -3.50 0.11
N ILE A 129 -12.51 -2.17 0.11
CA ILE A 129 -13.45 -1.30 -0.56
C ILE A 129 -12.69 -0.45 -1.57
N ILE A 130 -13.14 -0.45 -2.80
CA ILE A 130 -12.58 0.38 -3.85
C ILE A 130 -13.65 1.34 -4.34
N VAL A 131 -13.34 2.64 -4.25
CA VAL A 131 -14.19 3.68 -4.79
C VAL A 131 -13.64 4.10 -6.14
N ASN A 132 -14.43 3.98 -7.18
CA ASN A 132 -14.04 4.38 -8.52
C ASN A 132 -14.60 5.77 -8.82
N GLY A 133 -13.78 6.64 -9.35
CA GLY A 133 -14.22 7.99 -9.65
C GLY A 133 -13.11 8.78 -10.35
N VAL A 134 -13.11 10.08 -10.19
CA VAL A 134 -12.11 10.98 -10.80
C VAL A 134 -11.38 11.70 -9.68
N CYS A 135 -10.04 11.61 -9.67
CA CYS A 135 -9.25 12.24 -8.60
C CYS A 135 -9.28 13.77 -8.71
N GLY A 136 -8.85 14.43 -7.63
CA GLY A 136 -8.86 15.89 -7.56
C GLY A 136 -8.11 16.57 -8.70
N THR A 137 -6.96 16.02 -9.07
CA THR A 137 -6.16 16.55 -10.17
C THR A 137 -6.88 16.45 -11.51
N CYS A 138 -7.50 15.32 -11.79
CA CYS A 138 -8.25 15.12 -13.05
C CYS A 138 -9.54 15.93 -13.08
N THR A 139 -10.18 16.11 -11.94
CA THR A 139 -11.39 16.93 -11.84
C THR A 139 -11.07 18.41 -12.11
N ALA A 140 -9.95 18.89 -11.60
CA ALA A 140 -9.52 20.27 -11.78
C ALA A 140 -8.97 20.55 -13.18
N GLY A 141 -8.49 19.52 -13.85
CA GLY A 141 -7.97 19.62 -15.22
C GLY A 141 -9.06 19.39 -16.24
#